data_68f081887487f825231476225964b224
#
_entry.id   68f081887487f825231476225964b224
#
_cell.length_a   1.000
_cell.length_b   1.000
_cell.length_c   1.000
_cell.angle_alpha   90.00
_cell.angle_beta   90.00
_cell.angle_gamma   90.00
#
_symmetry.space_group_name_H-M   'P 1'
#
loop_
_entity.id
_entity.type
_entity.pdbx_description
1 polymer ?
#
loop_
_entity_poly.entity_id
_entity_poly.type
_entity_poly.pdbx_seq_one_letter_code
_entity_poly.pdbx_strand_id
1 'polypeptide(L)'
;MDFEFIGQLYWLFALLVFFELGKKAFFAYFGTEKIVPKKEEMTPFSVVERTPERLVIGATMPVKNEGPQCGVIMDAILRVQLPYEQYDGALVRGKVELAGAPREDDYFEAMVIQKDEQINLVLKLSIEGRKGNTLKEAIAHMPDFRMDFIYQETGRIPAHYSKQILKITGAEIAALAGVALVQEGGRKNG
;
A
#
# COMPACT_ATOMS: atom_id res chain seq x y z
N MET A 1 13.61 -56.09 3.73
CA MET A 1 13.26 -54.79 3.15
C MET A 1 13.50 -54.92 1.67
N ASP A 2 12.40 -54.98 0.91
CA ASP A 2 12.44 -55.46 -0.46
C ASP A 2 13.14 -54.45 -1.38
N PHE A 3 14.11 -54.93 -2.16
CA PHE A 3 14.87 -54.12 -3.14
C PHE A 3 13.94 -53.43 -4.15
N GLU A 4 12.83 -54.07 -4.46
CA GLU A 4 11.80 -53.47 -5.34
C GLU A 4 11.15 -52.21 -4.73
N PHE A 5 10.88 -52.22 -3.43
CA PHE A 5 10.33 -51.04 -2.73
C PHE A 5 11.30 -49.86 -2.75
N ILE A 6 12.57 -50.12 -2.53
CA ILE A 6 13.61 -49.08 -2.59
C ILE A 6 13.72 -48.52 -4.01
N GLY A 7 13.67 -49.38 -5.03
CA GLY A 7 13.66 -48.96 -6.42
C GLY A 7 12.47 -48.05 -6.77
N GLN A 8 11.28 -48.41 -6.32
CA GLN A 8 10.08 -47.59 -6.51
C GLN A 8 10.20 -46.21 -5.81
N LEU A 9 10.78 -46.15 -4.62
CA LEU A 9 11.00 -44.90 -3.90
C LEU A 9 11.98 -43.98 -4.65
N TYR A 10 13.05 -44.52 -5.23
CA TYR A 10 13.97 -43.75 -6.09
C TYR A 10 13.30 -43.17 -7.31
N TRP A 11 12.44 -43.93 -7.99
CA TRP A 11 11.70 -43.44 -9.15
C TRP A 11 10.71 -42.34 -8.79
N LEU A 12 10.01 -42.49 -7.66
CA LEU A 12 9.11 -41.45 -7.15
C LEU A 12 9.87 -40.14 -6.82
N PHE A 13 11.01 -40.27 -6.16
CA PHE A 13 11.85 -39.12 -5.85
C PHE A 13 12.39 -38.46 -7.12
N ALA A 14 12.87 -39.23 -8.08
CA ALA A 14 13.35 -38.72 -9.37
C ALA A 14 12.24 -37.97 -10.13
N LEU A 15 11.00 -38.51 -10.11
CA LEU A 15 9.83 -37.86 -10.73
C LEU A 15 9.51 -36.52 -10.04
N LEU A 16 9.55 -36.46 -8.72
CA LEU A 16 9.32 -35.22 -7.97
C LEU A 16 10.39 -34.16 -8.29
N VAL A 17 11.66 -34.55 -8.33
CA VAL A 17 12.76 -33.64 -8.69
C VAL A 17 12.59 -33.14 -10.14
N PHE A 18 12.26 -34.03 -11.06
CA PHE A 18 12.01 -33.65 -12.45
C PHE A 18 10.85 -32.70 -12.59
N PHE A 19 9.76 -32.90 -11.85
CA PHE A 19 8.60 -32.00 -11.84
C PHE A 19 8.95 -30.61 -11.30
N GLU A 20 9.72 -30.55 -10.19
CA GLU A 20 10.18 -29.28 -9.63
C GLU A 20 11.15 -28.53 -10.56
N LEU A 21 12.06 -29.24 -11.21
CA LEU A 21 12.94 -28.66 -12.21
C LEU A 21 12.15 -28.16 -13.44
N GLY A 22 11.17 -28.93 -13.87
CA GLY A 22 10.26 -28.56 -14.97
C GLY A 22 9.47 -27.28 -14.66
N LYS A 23 8.93 -27.16 -13.45
CA LYS A 23 8.27 -25.93 -12.99
C LYS A 23 9.23 -24.73 -13.03
N LYS A 24 10.42 -24.88 -12.47
CA LYS A 24 11.43 -23.81 -12.49
C LYS A 24 11.81 -23.39 -13.90
N ALA A 25 12.03 -24.34 -14.79
CA ALA A 25 12.32 -24.06 -16.21
C ALA A 25 11.15 -23.35 -16.90
N PHE A 26 9.92 -23.77 -16.62
CA PHE A 26 8.71 -23.15 -17.16
C PHE A 26 8.59 -21.68 -16.70
N PHE A 27 8.75 -21.39 -15.40
CA PHE A 27 8.71 -20.03 -14.92
C PHE A 27 9.88 -19.17 -15.40
N ALA A 28 11.07 -19.76 -15.55
CA ALA A 28 12.22 -19.07 -16.13
C ALA A 28 12.00 -18.67 -17.59
N TYR A 29 11.33 -19.53 -18.37
CA TYR A 29 11.06 -19.29 -19.80
C TYR A 29 9.90 -18.33 -20.03
N PHE A 30 8.77 -18.54 -19.36
CA PHE A 30 7.55 -17.74 -19.55
C PHE A 30 7.47 -16.50 -18.68
N GLY A 31 8.28 -16.44 -17.61
CA GLY A 31 8.27 -15.38 -16.61
C GLY A 31 6.99 -15.38 -15.74
N THR A 32 6.92 -14.40 -14.87
CA THR A 32 5.80 -14.18 -13.94
C THR A 32 5.33 -12.74 -14.04
N GLU A 33 4.24 -12.43 -13.34
CA GLU A 33 3.82 -11.06 -13.10
C GLU A 33 4.85 -10.32 -12.23
N LYS A 34 4.87 -8.98 -12.33
CA LYS A 34 5.69 -8.11 -11.51
C LYS A 34 4.96 -6.78 -11.31
N ILE A 35 4.15 -6.71 -10.26
CA ILE A 35 3.37 -5.51 -9.92
C ILE A 35 4.27 -4.54 -9.18
N VAL A 36 4.47 -3.35 -9.74
CA VAL A 36 5.40 -2.34 -9.21
C VAL A 36 4.67 -1.01 -8.99
N PRO A 37 4.39 -0.64 -7.72
CA PRO A 37 3.96 0.71 -7.39
C PRO A 37 5.09 1.72 -7.68
N LYS A 38 4.81 2.73 -8.50
CA LYS A 38 5.77 3.76 -8.91
C LYS A 38 5.72 4.93 -7.92
N LYS A 39 6.30 4.73 -6.75
CA LYS A 39 6.30 5.73 -5.68
C LYS A 39 6.93 7.05 -6.11
N GLU A 40 7.98 6.99 -6.93
CA GLU A 40 8.72 8.16 -7.44
C GLU A 40 7.89 8.99 -8.43
N GLU A 41 6.88 8.38 -9.03
CA GLU A 41 5.94 9.02 -9.96
C GLU A 41 4.63 9.44 -9.27
N MET A 42 4.52 9.23 -7.95
CA MET A 42 3.35 9.62 -7.17
C MET A 42 3.18 11.15 -7.18
N THR A 43 1.95 11.61 -7.41
CA THR A 43 1.66 13.05 -7.32
C THR A 43 1.79 13.54 -5.87
N PRO A 44 2.09 14.83 -5.65
CA PRO A 44 1.93 15.43 -4.33
C PRO A 44 0.50 15.26 -3.81
N PHE A 45 0.33 15.22 -2.49
CA PHE A 45 -1.00 15.28 -1.90
C PHE A 45 -1.68 16.61 -2.21
N SER A 46 -2.96 16.55 -2.52
CA SER A 46 -3.82 17.71 -2.77
C SER A 46 -5.14 17.57 -2.01
N VAL A 47 -5.82 18.69 -1.77
CA VAL A 47 -7.11 18.67 -1.09
C VAL A 47 -8.18 18.11 -2.02
N VAL A 48 -8.85 17.05 -1.57
CA VAL A 48 -10.00 16.42 -2.27
C VAL A 48 -11.31 16.95 -1.72
N GLU A 49 -11.42 17.06 -0.40
CA GLU A 49 -12.60 17.56 0.29
C GLU A 49 -12.19 18.32 1.55
N ARG A 50 -12.92 19.37 1.87
CA ARG A 50 -12.70 20.15 3.08
C ARG A 50 -14.01 20.60 3.67
N THR A 51 -14.27 20.20 4.90
CA THR A 51 -15.38 20.68 5.74
C THR A 51 -14.82 21.26 7.04
N PRO A 52 -15.63 21.90 7.90
CA PRO A 52 -15.17 22.34 9.22
C PRO A 52 -14.67 21.18 10.11
N GLU A 53 -15.21 19.98 9.93
CA GLU A 53 -14.95 18.81 10.77
C GLU A 53 -13.91 17.84 10.14
N ARG A 54 -13.76 17.86 8.80
CA ARG A 54 -12.97 16.87 8.07
C ARG A 54 -12.16 17.48 6.94
N LEU A 55 -10.90 17.04 6.83
CA LEU A 55 -10.06 17.27 5.67
C LEU A 55 -9.76 15.92 4.99
N VAL A 56 -10.03 15.83 3.70
CA VAL A 56 -9.60 14.70 2.87
C VAL A 56 -8.56 15.19 1.87
N ILE A 57 -7.38 14.59 1.94
CA ILE A 57 -6.30 14.82 0.98
C ILE A 57 -6.03 13.54 0.18
N GLY A 58 -5.60 13.68 -1.05
CA GLY A 58 -5.37 12.56 -1.95
C GLY A 58 -4.14 12.75 -2.81
N ALA A 59 -3.50 11.64 -3.15
CA ALA A 59 -2.39 11.58 -4.11
C ALA A 59 -2.62 10.40 -5.06
N THR A 60 -2.20 10.54 -6.30
CA THR A 60 -2.29 9.48 -7.31
C THR A 60 -0.96 8.76 -7.40
N MET A 61 -0.99 7.44 -7.29
CA MET A 61 0.19 6.57 -7.41
C MET A 61 -0.02 5.61 -8.58
N PRO A 62 0.83 5.67 -9.62
CA PRO A 62 0.83 4.69 -10.68
C PRO A 62 1.29 3.33 -10.19
N VAL A 63 0.64 2.27 -10.67
CA VAL A 63 1.03 0.87 -10.44
C VAL A 63 1.13 0.18 -11.78
N LYS A 64 2.30 -0.34 -12.11
CA LYS A 64 2.58 -0.96 -13.40
C LYS A 64 2.90 -2.44 -13.24
N ASN A 65 2.41 -3.25 -14.16
CA ASN A 65 2.89 -4.61 -14.32
C ASN A 65 4.09 -4.64 -15.27
N GLU A 66 5.29 -4.79 -14.72
CA GLU A 66 6.55 -4.92 -15.49
C GLU A 66 6.87 -6.37 -15.88
N GLY A 67 6.04 -7.30 -15.44
CA GLY A 67 6.20 -8.72 -15.76
C GLY A 67 5.65 -9.09 -17.14
N PRO A 68 6.10 -10.20 -17.72
CA PRO A 68 5.63 -10.69 -19.02
C PRO A 68 4.25 -11.37 -18.94
N GLN A 69 3.67 -11.53 -17.76
CA GLN A 69 2.38 -12.17 -17.54
C GLN A 69 1.40 -11.20 -16.85
N CYS A 70 0.09 -11.42 -17.05
CA CYS A 70 -0.90 -10.68 -16.30
C CYS A 70 -0.81 -11.00 -14.80
N GLY A 71 -1.05 -10.01 -13.97
CA GLY A 71 -1.10 -10.13 -12.51
C GLY A 71 -2.36 -9.49 -11.96
N VAL A 72 -2.65 -9.76 -10.72
CA VAL A 72 -3.79 -9.21 -9.99
C VAL A 72 -3.27 -8.49 -8.76
N ILE A 73 -3.72 -7.27 -8.54
CA ILE A 73 -3.59 -6.56 -7.26
C ILE A 73 -4.94 -6.61 -6.54
N MET A 74 -4.94 -6.95 -5.26
CA MET A 74 -6.15 -7.03 -4.45
C MET A 74 -5.87 -6.60 -3.01
N ASP A 75 -6.94 -6.36 -2.24
CA ASP A 75 -6.89 -6.03 -0.80
C ASP A 75 -5.92 -4.88 -0.49
N ALA A 76 -5.87 -3.88 -1.38
CA ALA A 76 -4.98 -2.74 -1.21
C ALA A 76 -5.50 -1.81 -0.12
N ILE A 77 -4.68 -1.57 0.89
CA ILE A 77 -4.98 -0.68 2.02
C ILE A 77 -3.87 0.34 2.24
N LEU A 78 -4.24 1.50 2.75
CA LEU A 78 -3.31 2.52 3.21
C LEU A 78 -3.36 2.59 4.74
N ARG A 79 -2.42 1.93 5.41
CA ARG A 79 -2.35 1.88 6.86
C ARG A 79 -1.56 3.06 7.42
N VAL A 80 -2.22 3.96 8.11
CA VAL A 80 -1.59 5.08 8.79
C VAL A 80 -0.86 4.59 10.04
N GLN A 81 0.41 4.99 10.17
CA GLN A 81 1.28 4.68 11.31
C GLN A 81 1.42 5.93 12.21
N LEU A 82 0.32 6.30 12.85
CA LEU A 82 0.25 7.38 13.84
C LEU A 82 -0.34 6.79 15.11
N PRO A 83 0.50 6.23 16.01
CA PRO A 83 0.02 5.65 17.26
C PRO A 83 -0.58 6.72 18.18
N TYR A 84 -1.63 6.37 18.87
CA TYR A 84 -2.32 7.28 19.80
C TYR A 84 -1.45 7.73 20.98
N GLU A 85 -0.41 6.97 21.31
CA GLU A 85 0.59 7.31 22.32
C GLU A 85 1.48 8.49 21.87
N GLN A 86 1.65 8.65 20.56
CA GLN A 86 2.40 9.78 20.00
C GLN A 86 1.50 10.99 19.77
N TYR A 87 0.32 10.75 19.19
CA TYR A 87 -0.62 11.81 18.90
C TYR A 87 -2.06 11.27 18.84
N ASP A 88 -2.92 11.75 19.73
CA ASP A 88 -4.32 11.35 19.80
C ASP A 88 -5.32 12.48 19.54
N GLY A 89 -4.81 13.66 19.16
CA GLY A 89 -5.62 14.86 18.87
C GLY A 89 -6.38 14.77 17.54
N ALA A 90 -5.98 13.86 16.65
CA ALA A 90 -6.65 13.60 15.37
C ALA A 90 -6.97 12.12 15.16
N LEU A 91 -8.02 11.86 14.40
CA LEU A 91 -8.29 10.57 13.77
C LEU A 91 -7.87 10.66 12.31
N VAL A 92 -6.89 9.85 11.92
CA VAL A 92 -6.41 9.79 10.54
C VAL A 92 -6.68 8.40 9.98
N ARG A 93 -7.41 8.34 8.86
CA ARG A 93 -7.73 7.09 8.16
C ARG A 93 -7.21 7.13 6.74
N GLY A 94 -6.61 6.04 6.31
CA GLY A 94 -6.16 5.84 4.94
C GLY A 94 -7.15 5.01 4.14
N LYS A 95 -7.34 5.37 2.86
CA LYS A 95 -8.16 4.64 1.89
C LYS A 95 -7.42 4.54 0.57
N VAL A 96 -7.64 3.45 -0.17
CA VAL A 96 -7.13 3.26 -1.54
C VAL A 96 -8.30 3.07 -2.47
N GLU A 97 -8.28 3.77 -3.60
CA GLU A 97 -9.30 3.67 -4.65
C GLU A 97 -8.65 3.55 -6.02
N LEU A 98 -9.36 2.96 -6.97
CA LEU A 98 -8.98 3.05 -8.38
C LEU A 98 -9.32 4.44 -8.93
N ALA A 99 -8.41 5.07 -9.63
CA ALA A 99 -8.67 6.36 -10.26
C ALA A 99 -9.83 6.24 -11.28
N GLY A 100 -10.80 7.14 -11.17
CA GLY A 100 -12.00 7.14 -12.01
C GLY A 100 -13.11 6.16 -11.59
N ALA A 101 -12.88 5.35 -10.54
CA ALA A 101 -13.89 4.44 -9.99
C ALA A 101 -13.92 4.57 -8.45
N PRO A 102 -14.34 5.73 -7.92
CA PRO A 102 -14.47 5.92 -6.47
C PRO A 102 -15.55 4.99 -5.92
N ARG A 103 -15.34 4.49 -4.70
CA ARG A 103 -16.28 3.62 -4.00
C ARG A 103 -16.71 4.26 -2.69
N GLU A 104 -17.95 3.99 -2.28
CA GLU A 104 -18.47 4.45 -0.98
C GLU A 104 -17.99 3.59 0.18
N ASP A 105 -17.78 2.28 -0.09
CA ASP A 105 -17.18 1.37 0.89
C ASP A 105 -15.65 1.57 0.96
N ASP A 106 -15.05 1.17 2.07
CA ASP A 106 -13.60 1.29 2.27
C ASP A 106 -12.84 0.08 1.72
N TYR A 107 -13.45 -0.69 0.81
CA TYR A 107 -12.88 -1.88 0.23
C TYR A 107 -12.28 -1.62 -1.15
N PHE A 108 -11.07 -2.15 -1.39
CA PHE A 108 -10.42 -2.16 -2.69
C PHE A 108 -10.65 -3.50 -3.39
N GLU A 109 -11.37 -3.48 -4.50
CA GLU A 109 -11.57 -4.68 -5.32
C GLU A 109 -10.29 -5.14 -6.01
N ALA A 110 -10.28 -6.43 -6.39
CA ALA A 110 -9.22 -7.00 -7.18
C ALA A 110 -9.20 -6.39 -8.60
N MET A 111 -8.01 -6.01 -9.05
CA MET A 111 -7.77 -5.49 -10.40
C MET A 111 -6.76 -6.36 -11.13
N VAL A 112 -7.14 -6.81 -12.34
CA VAL A 112 -6.22 -7.49 -13.25
C VAL A 112 -5.43 -6.44 -14.00
N ILE A 113 -4.11 -6.55 -13.98
CA ILE A 113 -3.18 -5.66 -14.69
C ILE A 113 -2.48 -6.50 -15.75
N GLN A 114 -2.72 -6.18 -17.01
CA GLN A 114 -2.10 -6.89 -18.14
C GLN A 114 -0.60 -6.61 -18.19
N LYS A 115 0.11 -7.40 -18.99
CA LYS A 115 1.52 -7.13 -19.29
C LYS A 115 1.70 -5.70 -19.80
N ASP A 116 2.69 -4.99 -19.25
CA ASP A 116 3.04 -3.59 -19.54
C ASP A 116 1.94 -2.56 -19.25
N GLU A 117 0.79 -3.00 -18.74
CA GLU A 117 -0.31 -2.12 -18.35
C GLU A 117 0.02 -1.36 -17.06
N GLN A 118 -0.48 -0.15 -16.98
CA GLN A 118 -0.43 0.71 -15.81
C GLN A 118 -1.84 1.13 -15.40
N ILE A 119 -2.12 1.01 -14.12
CA ILE A 119 -3.31 1.59 -13.48
C ILE A 119 -2.90 2.71 -12.52
N ASN A 120 -3.83 3.61 -12.22
CA ASN A 120 -3.60 4.67 -11.24
C ASN A 120 -4.45 4.42 -10.00
N LEU A 121 -3.81 4.36 -8.85
CA LEU A 121 -4.47 4.29 -7.56
C LEU A 121 -4.50 5.67 -6.91
N VAL A 122 -5.61 6.01 -6.28
CA VAL A 122 -5.75 7.22 -5.46
C VAL A 122 -5.63 6.82 -4.00
N LEU A 123 -4.60 7.34 -3.35
CA LEU A 123 -4.35 7.19 -1.92
C LEU A 123 -4.98 8.38 -1.21
N LYS A 124 -6.00 8.15 -0.39
CA LYS A 124 -6.71 9.20 0.35
C LYS A 124 -6.41 9.12 1.84
N LEU A 125 -6.28 10.27 2.47
CA LEU A 125 -6.23 10.42 3.92
C LEU A 125 -7.39 11.28 4.37
N SER A 126 -8.24 10.75 5.25
CA SER A 126 -9.28 11.50 5.96
C SER A 126 -8.77 11.87 7.35
N ILE A 127 -8.83 13.14 7.70
CA ILE A 127 -8.33 13.70 8.95
C ILE A 127 -9.49 14.40 9.64
N GLU A 128 -9.77 14.02 10.88
CA GLU A 128 -10.83 14.56 11.74
C GLU A 128 -10.27 14.91 13.11
N GLY A 129 -10.81 15.94 13.76
CA GLY A 129 -10.48 16.25 15.15
C GLY A 129 -10.97 15.17 16.09
N ARG A 130 -10.25 14.93 17.19
CA ARG A 130 -10.56 13.93 18.21
C ARG A 130 -10.41 14.50 19.60
N LYS A 131 -11.10 13.91 20.60
CA LYS A 131 -11.07 14.32 22.01
C LYS A 131 -11.46 15.79 22.25
N GLY A 132 -12.41 16.28 21.49
CA GLY A 132 -12.89 17.66 21.60
C GLY A 132 -12.07 18.69 20.83
N ASN A 133 -10.98 18.29 20.17
CA ASN A 133 -10.25 19.17 19.27
C ASN A 133 -11.06 19.47 18.02
N THR A 134 -11.03 20.69 17.57
CA THR A 134 -11.44 21.05 16.22
C THR A 134 -10.45 20.49 15.20
N LEU A 135 -10.87 20.37 13.95
CA LEU A 135 -9.96 19.96 12.86
C LEU A 135 -8.71 20.84 12.81
N LYS A 136 -8.87 22.16 13.01
CA LYS A 136 -7.78 23.13 12.95
C LYS A 136 -6.76 22.90 14.09
N GLU A 137 -7.21 22.69 15.30
CA GLU A 137 -6.34 22.38 16.45
C GLU A 137 -5.61 21.04 16.26
N ALA A 138 -6.33 20.02 15.80
CA ALA A 138 -5.75 18.73 15.48
C ALA A 138 -4.63 18.83 14.43
N ILE A 139 -4.81 19.62 13.38
CA ILE A 139 -3.80 19.79 12.34
C ILE A 139 -2.63 20.67 12.83
N ALA A 140 -2.88 21.70 13.65
CA ALA A 140 -1.84 22.59 14.14
C ALA A 140 -0.74 21.86 14.93
N HIS A 141 -1.06 20.74 15.56
CA HIS A 141 -0.13 19.92 16.34
C HIS A 141 0.20 18.57 15.69
N MET A 142 -0.12 18.39 14.40
CA MET A 142 0.08 17.12 13.69
C MET A 142 1.58 16.82 13.52
N PRO A 143 2.07 15.68 14.02
CA PRO A 143 3.45 15.25 13.79
C PRO A 143 3.61 14.66 12.39
N ASP A 144 4.86 14.47 12.00
CA ASP A 144 5.20 13.66 10.83
C ASP A 144 4.85 12.20 11.08
N PHE A 145 4.30 11.53 10.08
CA PHE A 145 4.03 10.11 10.18
C PHE A 145 4.27 9.39 8.85
N ARG A 146 4.37 8.09 8.97
CA ARG A 146 4.45 7.22 7.80
C ARG A 146 3.13 6.49 7.56
N MET A 147 2.97 6.02 6.33
CA MET A 147 1.88 5.19 5.91
C MET A 147 2.45 3.96 5.23
N ASP A 148 1.86 2.81 5.48
CA ASP A 148 2.17 1.58 4.77
C ASP A 148 1.08 1.34 3.72
N PHE A 149 1.43 1.45 2.44
CA PHE A 149 0.61 0.95 1.35
C PHE A 149 0.86 -0.55 1.25
N ILE A 150 -0.12 -1.34 1.64
CA ILE A 150 -0.08 -2.80 1.68
C ILE A 150 -1.08 -3.32 0.67
N TYR A 151 -0.66 -4.30 -0.12
CA TYR A 151 -1.52 -4.94 -1.10
C TYR A 151 -1.15 -6.41 -1.25
N GLN A 152 -2.11 -7.22 -1.68
CA GLN A 152 -1.86 -8.59 -2.09
C GLN A 152 -1.70 -8.64 -3.59
N GLU A 153 -0.73 -9.39 -4.07
CA GLU A 153 -0.54 -9.66 -5.48
C GLU A 153 -0.54 -11.17 -5.76
N THR A 154 -1.06 -11.55 -6.92
CA THR A 154 -1.10 -12.92 -7.38
C THR A 154 -1.13 -12.97 -8.91
N GLY A 155 -0.82 -14.14 -9.44
CA GLY A 155 -0.83 -14.44 -10.86
C GLY A 155 -0.37 -15.88 -11.05
N ARG A 156 0.79 -16.07 -11.64
CA ARG A 156 1.46 -17.38 -11.68
C ARG A 156 2.17 -17.72 -10.38
N ILE A 157 2.56 -16.70 -9.61
CA ILE A 157 3.07 -16.87 -8.25
C ILE A 157 1.88 -16.94 -7.29
N PRO A 158 1.94 -17.82 -6.26
CA PRO A 158 0.93 -17.84 -5.20
C PRO A 158 0.75 -16.45 -4.56
N ALA A 159 -0.47 -16.16 -4.14
CA ALA A 159 -0.81 -14.88 -3.53
C ALA A 159 0.11 -14.55 -2.34
N HIS A 160 0.65 -13.36 -2.34
CA HIS A 160 1.53 -12.86 -1.29
C HIS A 160 1.32 -11.36 -1.06
N TYR A 161 1.70 -10.89 0.12
CA TYR A 161 1.60 -9.47 0.47
C TYR A 161 2.87 -8.72 0.13
N SER A 162 2.68 -7.53 -0.44
CA SER A 162 3.74 -6.57 -0.68
C SER A 162 3.44 -5.25 0.04
N LYS A 163 4.48 -4.48 0.33
CA LYS A 163 4.36 -3.23 1.08
C LYS A 163 5.29 -2.15 0.56
N GLN A 164 4.75 -0.93 0.43
CA GLN A 164 5.51 0.30 0.17
C GLN A 164 5.34 1.27 1.35
N ILE A 165 6.45 1.86 1.79
CA ILE A 165 6.45 2.86 2.87
C ILE A 165 6.39 4.25 2.25
N LEU A 166 5.36 4.99 2.64
CA LEU A 166 5.15 6.39 2.30
C LEU A 166 5.31 7.26 3.55
N LYS A 167 5.63 8.54 3.35
CA LYS A 167 5.74 9.51 4.44
C LYS A 167 4.99 10.77 4.06
N ILE A 168 4.43 11.43 5.08
CA ILE A 168 3.86 12.76 4.98
C ILE A 168 4.25 13.54 6.23
N THR A 169 4.53 14.81 6.08
CA THR A 169 4.89 15.67 7.20
C THR A 169 3.67 16.42 7.74
N GLY A 170 3.69 16.73 9.03
CA GLY A 170 2.68 17.60 9.63
C GLY A 170 2.63 18.96 8.95
N ALA A 171 3.78 19.47 8.50
CA ALA A 171 3.89 20.72 7.77
C ALA A 171 3.17 20.69 6.41
N GLU A 172 3.28 19.59 5.64
CA GLU A 172 2.54 19.40 4.38
C GLU A 172 1.02 19.39 4.62
N ILE A 173 0.57 18.66 5.64
CA ILE A 173 -0.85 18.61 6.01
C ILE A 173 -1.35 19.99 6.44
N ALA A 174 -0.59 20.69 7.28
CA ALA A 174 -0.93 22.03 7.74
C ALA A 174 -0.99 23.04 6.60
N ALA A 175 -0.07 22.98 5.65
CA ALA A 175 -0.08 23.81 4.44
C ALA A 175 -1.32 23.53 3.57
N LEU A 176 -1.67 22.27 3.34
CA LEU A 176 -2.87 21.86 2.60
C LEU A 176 -4.15 22.30 3.33
N ALA A 177 -4.14 22.27 4.66
CA ALA A 177 -5.26 22.75 5.48
C ALA A 177 -5.33 24.29 5.60
N GLY A 178 -4.30 25.03 5.19
CA GLY A 178 -4.19 26.47 5.44
C GLY A 178 -4.15 26.80 6.93
N VAL A 179 -3.48 25.95 7.72
CA VAL A 179 -3.31 26.08 9.17
C VAL A 179 -1.84 26.29 9.47
N ALA A 180 -1.50 27.18 10.40
CA ALA A 180 -0.13 27.31 10.87
C ALA A 180 0.21 26.13 11.78
N LEU A 181 1.33 25.44 11.52
CA LEU A 181 1.82 24.39 12.41
C LEU A 181 2.43 25.04 13.66
N VAL A 182 2.01 24.57 14.83
CA VAL A 182 2.61 24.97 16.10
C VAL A 182 3.87 24.13 16.28
N GLN A 183 5.04 24.75 16.13
CA GLN A 183 6.30 24.10 16.49
C GLN A 183 6.34 23.97 18.01
N GLU A 184 6.31 22.75 18.54
CA GLU A 184 6.70 22.55 19.93
C GLU A 184 8.14 23.02 20.07
N GLY A 185 8.29 24.13 20.83
CA GLY A 185 9.60 24.73 21.09
C GLY A 185 10.54 23.66 21.62
N GLY A 186 11.65 23.45 20.92
CA GLY A 186 12.64 22.43 21.25
C GLY A 186 12.94 22.49 22.75
N ARG A 187 12.70 21.38 23.43
CA ARG A 187 13.11 21.19 24.84
C ARG A 187 14.62 21.35 24.84
N LYS A 188 15.09 22.55 25.25
CA LYS A 188 16.50 22.77 25.55
C LYS A 188 16.87 21.80 26.65
N ASN A 189 17.58 20.73 26.31
CA ASN A 189 18.25 19.90 27.28
C ASN A 189 19.26 20.79 28.01
N GLY A 190 18.93 21.16 29.23
CA GLY A 190 19.85 21.69 30.20
C GLY A 190 20.55 20.55 30.95
#